data_491df97122289cd047b306648f8f8e46
#
_entry.id   491df97122289cd047b306648f8f8e46
#
_cell.length_a   1.000
_cell.length_b   1.000
_cell.length_c   1.000
_cell.angle_alpha   90.00
_cell.angle_beta   90.00
_cell.angle_gamma   90.00
#
_symmetry.space_group_name_H-M   'P 1'
#
loop_
_entity.id
_entity.type
_entity.pdbx_description
1 polymer ?
#
loop_
_entity_poly.entity_id
_entity_poly.type
_entity_poly.pdbx_seq_one_letter_code
_entity_poly.pdbx_strand_id
1 'polypeptide(L)'
;MQWLIHFLQRYGFKQIANAQAIIVQSINNSLHNERDALHGFIMTRDLRGFIKQLEQRGQLRRITALVDPDLEIAEIAQRMLQKGGPALLFENVKGSSHAVAVNMMGTVERVCWAMNLEHPAELETLGKKLALLYQPRPPKTVPQAIALGQALFDVLKAKPSRDFLPPCHQIVLKGEDVDLTKLPLLRVYSGDANKVVTLGLMITKDCETKTVNVGVYRLQLQAKNTMTVQWLSVRGATRHLRKAAERGQKLEVAIALGVDPLIIMAAATPLPIDLSEWLFAGLYGGQGVHLAKCKTVDLEVPADSEMVLEGTITPGETGVDGPAGDHMGFYGGVNEAAPLLRFQCITHRKDPIYLTTFSGRPPKEDAMMALALNRIYTPILRQQVPEIVDFFLPMETLSYKTAILAIDKAYPGHARRAALAFWSALPQFTYTKFVIIVDKDTNIRDPRAVVWAIASKVDPARDVFILPDTPFDSLDFATEKAGLGGRMGIDATTKMPPETDRAWNTPLESDPDTAAMVDRRWAEYGLADLNLGEVNPNLFGYDMR
;
A
#
# COMPACT_ATOMS: atom_id res chain seq x y z
N MET A 1 -0.05 -21.26 -24.22
CA MET A 1 -1.15 -21.41 -25.20
C MET A 1 -1.80 -22.79 -25.15
N GLN A 2 -1.07 -23.91 -25.26
CA GLN A 2 -1.65 -25.26 -25.13
C GLN A 2 -2.34 -25.51 -23.77
N TRP A 3 -1.82 -25.00 -22.67
CA TRP A 3 -2.45 -25.10 -21.34
C TRP A 3 -3.77 -24.31 -21.25
N LEU A 4 -3.83 -23.12 -21.85
CA LEU A 4 -5.06 -22.31 -21.93
C LEU A 4 -6.13 -23.02 -22.77
N ILE A 5 -5.74 -23.67 -23.86
CA ILE A 5 -6.62 -24.48 -24.71
C ILE A 5 -7.15 -25.68 -23.93
N HIS A 6 -6.29 -26.35 -23.16
CA HIS A 6 -6.66 -27.50 -22.32
C HIS A 6 -7.58 -27.11 -21.17
N PHE A 7 -7.33 -25.94 -20.55
CA PHE A 7 -8.19 -25.36 -19.52
C PHE A 7 -9.59 -25.02 -20.05
N LEU A 8 -9.67 -24.35 -21.20
CA LEU A 8 -10.94 -24.01 -21.86
C LEU A 8 -11.71 -25.25 -22.33
N GLN A 9 -11.02 -26.29 -22.82
CA GLN A 9 -11.62 -27.57 -23.19
C GLN A 9 -12.17 -28.34 -21.98
N ARG A 10 -11.49 -28.29 -20.85
CA ARG A 10 -11.88 -28.98 -19.61
C ARG A 10 -13.15 -28.39 -18.98
N TYR A 11 -13.42 -27.11 -19.24
CA TYR A 11 -14.61 -26.39 -18.73
C TYR A 11 -15.76 -26.25 -19.76
N GLY A 12 -15.78 -27.06 -20.81
CA GLY A 12 -16.98 -27.26 -21.65
C GLY A 12 -17.22 -26.29 -22.80
N PHE A 13 -16.21 -25.50 -23.20
CA PHE A 13 -16.34 -24.58 -24.32
C PHE A 13 -16.20 -25.29 -25.70
N LYS A 14 -17.32 -25.78 -26.26
CA LYS A 14 -17.35 -26.42 -27.58
C LYS A 14 -17.30 -25.47 -28.82
N GLN A 15 -17.31 -24.16 -28.64
CA GLN A 15 -17.27 -23.16 -29.75
C GLN A 15 -15.95 -22.38 -29.83
N ILE A 16 -14.82 -23.05 -29.69
CA ILE A 16 -13.51 -22.43 -29.49
C ILE A 16 -12.82 -21.94 -30.77
N ALA A 17 -13.17 -22.46 -31.93
CA ALA A 17 -12.47 -22.14 -33.19
C ALA A 17 -12.53 -20.63 -33.57
N ASN A 18 -13.72 -20.00 -33.38
CA ASN A 18 -13.87 -18.56 -33.62
C ASN A 18 -13.29 -17.69 -32.51
N ALA A 19 -13.31 -18.17 -31.25
CA ALA A 19 -12.72 -17.46 -30.12
C ALA A 19 -11.17 -17.42 -30.19
N GLN A 20 -10.51 -18.46 -30.73
CA GLN A 20 -9.07 -18.46 -30.95
C GLN A 20 -8.60 -17.36 -31.90
N ALA A 21 -9.28 -17.18 -33.04
CA ALA A 21 -8.92 -16.12 -33.99
C ALA A 21 -9.13 -14.73 -33.39
N ILE A 22 -10.21 -14.52 -32.64
CA ILE A 22 -10.54 -13.24 -32.00
C ILE A 22 -9.53 -12.95 -30.86
N ILE A 23 -9.16 -13.93 -30.05
CA ILE A 23 -8.17 -13.79 -28.96
C ILE A 23 -6.78 -13.47 -29.55
N VAL A 24 -6.35 -14.19 -30.59
CA VAL A 24 -5.06 -13.95 -31.26
C VAL A 24 -5.04 -12.57 -31.93
N GLN A 25 -6.13 -12.17 -32.56
CA GLN A 25 -6.24 -10.86 -33.21
C GLN A 25 -6.32 -9.72 -32.18
N SER A 26 -7.02 -9.92 -31.05
CA SER A 26 -7.06 -8.97 -29.93
C SER A 26 -5.69 -8.82 -29.26
N ILE A 27 -4.95 -9.92 -29.07
CA ILE A 27 -3.57 -9.91 -28.57
C ILE A 27 -2.63 -9.18 -29.54
N ASN A 28 -2.76 -9.43 -30.86
CA ASN A 28 -1.93 -8.74 -31.87
C ASN A 28 -2.27 -7.25 -31.97
N ASN A 29 -3.54 -6.87 -31.86
CA ASN A 29 -3.98 -5.47 -31.83
C ASN A 29 -3.51 -4.76 -30.55
N SER A 30 -3.53 -5.46 -29.39
CA SER A 30 -2.97 -4.95 -28.13
C SER A 30 -1.46 -4.73 -28.25
N LEU A 31 -0.73 -5.66 -28.87
CA LEU A 31 0.70 -5.53 -29.13
C LEU A 31 1.05 -4.40 -30.13
N HIS A 32 0.17 -4.09 -31.07
CA HIS A 32 0.32 -2.95 -31.98
C HIS A 32 0.01 -1.63 -31.29
N ASN A 33 -1.10 -1.55 -30.55
CA ASN A 33 -1.47 -0.35 -29.79
C ASN A 33 -0.46 -0.05 -28.65
N GLU A 34 0.14 -1.08 -28.01
CA GLU A 34 1.22 -0.90 -27.04
C GLU A 34 2.51 -0.35 -27.71
N ARG A 35 2.81 -0.72 -28.96
CA ARG A 35 3.96 -0.15 -29.70
C ARG A 35 3.76 1.33 -30.05
N ASP A 36 2.57 1.74 -30.40
CA ASP A 36 2.26 3.13 -30.75
C ASP A 36 2.11 4.02 -29.51
N ALA A 37 1.60 3.47 -28.37
CA ALA A 37 1.58 4.16 -27.08
C ALA A 37 2.97 4.28 -26.42
N LEU A 38 3.90 3.37 -26.72
CA LEU A 38 5.28 3.37 -26.19
C LEU A 38 6.16 4.51 -26.74
N HIS A 39 5.74 5.23 -27.78
CA HIS A 39 6.54 6.32 -28.35
C HIS A 39 6.49 7.63 -27.55
N GLY A 40 5.76 7.72 -26.46
CA GLY A 40 5.67 8.90 -25.58
C GLY A 40 5.94 8.67 -24.10
N PHE A 41 6.00 7.43 -23.62
CA PHE A 41 6.09 7.10 -22.19
C PHE A 41 7.43 6.45 -21.83
N ILE A 42 8.22 7.13 -21.01
CA ILE A 42 9.37 6.52 -20.33
C ILE A 42 8.79 5.67 -19.19
N MET A 43 8.61 4.37 -19.41
CA MET A 43 8.33 3.44 -18.31
C MET A 43 9.52 3.50 -17.34
N THR A 44 9.25 3.95 -16.13
CA THR A 44 10.25 3.96 -15.07
C THR A 44 10.52 2.50 -14.66
N ARG A 45 11.78 2.13 -14.55
CA ARG A 45 12.21 0.77 -14.16
C ARG A 45 13.03 0.76 -12.89
N ASP A 46 13.39 1.95 -12.39
CA ASP A 46 14.18 2.13 -11.18
C ASP A 46 13.85 3.48 -10.52
N LEU A 47 14.40 3.70 -9.32
CA LEU A 47 14.25 4.96 -8.58
C LEU A 47 14.73 6.17 -9.39
N ARG A 48 15.81 6.04 -10.16
CA ARG A 48 16.38 7.17 -10.93
C ARG A 48 15.47 7.58 -12.09
N GLY A 49 14.85 6.61 -12.74
CA GLY A 49 13.83 6.85 -13.75
C GLY A 49 12.62 7.57 -13.16
N PHE A 50 12.16 7.16 -11.98
CA PHE A 50 11.05 7.82 -11.29
C PHE A 50 11.41 9.25 -10.84
N ILE A 51 12.61 9.48 -10.30
CA ILE A 51 13.11 10.83 -9.99
C ILE A 51 13.08 11.72 -11.24
N LYS A 52 13.58 11.23 -12.37
CA LYS A 52 13.56 11.96 -13.63
C LYS A 52 12.12 12.28 -14.10
N GLN A 53 11.19 11.33 -13.96
CA GLN A 53 9.78 11.53 -14.29
C GLN A 53 9.16 12.63 -13.41
N LEU A 54 9.41 12.61 -12.10
CA LEU A 54 8.92 13.63 -11.17
C LEU A 54 9.51 15.02 -11.50
N GLU A 55 10.78 15.08 -11.89
CA GLU A 55 11.44 16.31 -12.29
C GLU A 55 10.80 16.90 -13.55
N GLN A 56 10.57 16.08 -14.59
CA GLN A 56 9.89 16.48 -15.81
C GLN A 56 8.46 16.99 -15.58
N ARG A 57 7.78 16.45 -14.56
CA ARG A 57 6.42 16.88 -14.16
C ARG A 57 6.42 18.07 -13.19
N GLY A 58 7.58 18.64 -12.85
CA GLY A 58 7.71 19.73 -11.88
C GLY A 58 7.37 19.30 -10.43
N GLN A 59 7.39 18.00 -10.17
CA GLN A 59 7.03 17.39 -8.87
C GLN A 59 8.25 16.94 -8.07
N LEU A 60 9.44 17.44 -8.39
CA LEU A 60 10.67 17.24 -7.63
C LEU A 60 11.34 18.59 -7.32
N ARG A 61 11.93 18.70 -6.12
CA ARG A 61 12.85 19.78 -5.75
C ARG A 61 14.20 19.19 -5.34
N ARG A 62 15.28 19.67 -5.97
CA ARG A 62 16.66 19.40 -5.57
C ARG A 62 17.08 20.42 -4.53
N ILE A 63 17.67 19.94 -3.44
CA ILE A 63 18.17 20.76 -2.33
C ILE A 63 19.67 20.55 -2.27
N THR A 64 20.43 21.60 -2.62
CA THR A 64 21.90 21.60 -2.67
C THR A 64 22.52 22.13 -1.37
N ALA A 65 21.72 22.79 -0.51
CA ALA A 65 22.16 23.21 0.80
C ALA A 65 22.61 22.00 1.63
N LEU A 66 23.63 22.18 2.46
CA LEU A 66 24.04 21.17 3.43
C LEU A 66 22.93 20.99 4.45
N VAL A 67 22.44 19.74 4.61
CA VAL A 67 21.38 19.38 5.55
C VAL A 67 21.82 18.25 6.48
N ASP A 68 21.29 18.26 7.70
CA ASP A 68 21.57 17.22 8.68
C ASP A 68 20.53 16.08 8.58
N PRO A 69 20.94 14.80 8.45
CA PRO A 69 20.03 13.67 8.51
C PRO A 69 19.42 13.45 9.91
N ASP A 70 19.97 14.12 10.91
CA ASP A 70 19.46 14.13 12.28
C ASP A 70 18.39 15.24 12.43
N LEU A 71 17.12 14.89 12.39
CA LEU A 71 15.92 15.71 12.55
C LEU A 71 15.62 16.66 11.38
N GLU A 72 16.60 17.36 10.77
CA GLU A 72 16.35 18.45 9.83
C GLU A 72 15.68 17.98 8.54
N ILE A 73 16.20 16.91 7.91
CA ILE A 73 15.59 16.34 6.69
C ILE A 73 14.14 15.94 6.96
N ALA A 74 13.86 15.30 8.10
CA ALA A 74 12.52 14.85 8.47
C ALA A 74 11.56 16.04 8.65
N GLU A 75 12.00 17.12 9.29
CA GLU A 75 11.19 18.33 9.49
C GLU A 75 10.88 19.05 8.16
N ILE A 76 11.87 19.19 7.27
CA ILE A 76 11.65 19.76 5.94
C ILE A 76 10.63 18.92 5.17
N ALA A 77 10.80 17.60 5.18
CA ALA A 77 9.92 16.67 4.48
C ALA A 77 8.50 16.66 5.05
N GLN A 78 8.34 16.76 6.38
CA GLN A 78 7.05 16.86 7.05
C GLN A 78 6.27 18.11 6.60
N ARG A 79 6.92 19.27 6.62
CA ARG A 79 6.29 20.53 6.18
C ARG A 79 5.88 20.46 4.71
N MET A 80 6.69 19.79 3.89
CA MET A 80 6.39 19.63 2.48
C MET A 80 5.17 18.73 2.25
N LEU A 81 5.07 17.59 2.97
CA LEU A 81 3.91 16.71 2.93
C LEU A 81 2.62 17.40 3.37
N GLN A 82 2.65 18.19 4.45
CA GLN A 82 1.49 18.92 4.95
C GLN A 82 0.93 19.94 3.92
N LYS A 83 1.79 20.43 3.03
CA LYS A 83 1.41 21.35 1.96
C LYS A 83 1.03 20.66 0.65
N GLY A 84 1.03 19.32 0.60
CA GLY A 84 0.90 18.58 -0.67
C GLY A 84 2.01 18.91 -1.68
N GLY A 85 3.19 19.34 -1.19
CA GLY A 85 4.29 19.80 -2.02
C GLY A 85 5.04 18.67 -2.73
N PRO A 86 6.06 19.02 -3.56
CA PRO A 86 6.81 18.07 -4.38
C PRO A 86 7.66 17.11 -3.55
N ALA A 87 8.15 16.04 -4.21
CA ALA A 87 9.21 15.18 -3.72
C ALA A 87 10.51 15.96 -3.54
N LEU A 88 11.37 15.50 -2.64
CA LEU A 88 12.62 16.16 -2.30
C LEU A 88 13.82 15.25 -2.55
N LEU A 89 14.86 15.79 -3.18
CA LEU A 89 16.16 15.15 -3.34
C LEU A 89 17.23 16.04 -2.70
N PHE A 90 17.78 15.61 -1.57
CA PHE A 90 18.86 16.28 -0.87
C PHE A 90 20.19 15.78 -1.42
N GLU A 91 20.95 16.66 -2.07
CA GLU A 91 22.21 16.30 -2.74
C GLU A 91 23.43 16.47 -1.84
N ASN A 92 23.33 17.25 -0.78
CA ASN A 92 24.43 17.54 0.15
C ASN A 92 24.00 17.22 1.59
N VAL A 93 24.34 16.00 2.04
CA VAL A 93 23.92 15.48 3.35
C VAL A 93 25.12 15.36 4.26
N LYS A 94 25.05 15.98 5.44
CA LYS A 94 26.11 16.00 6.45
C LYS A 94 26.55 14.57 6.84
N GLY A 95 27.84 14.31 6.72
CA GLY A 95 28.43 13.02 7.09
C GLY A 95 28.20 11.88 6.10
N SER A 96 27.66 12.15 4.91
CA SER A 96 27.48 11.15 3.86
C SER A 96 27.78 11.71 2.48
N SER A 97 28.29 10.86 1.59
CA SER A 97 28.44 11.15 0.16
C SER A 97 27.20 10.78 -0.66
N HIS A 98 26.17 10.25 -0.02
CA HIS A 98 24.98 9.74 -0.70
C HIS A 98 23.84 10.76 -0.60
N ALA A 99 23.16 11.00 -1.73
CA ALA A 99 21.95 11.80 -1.77
C ALA A 99 20.80 11.09 -1.04
N VAL A 100 19.85 11.87 -0.51
CA VAL A 100 18.64 11.36 0.17
C VAL A 100 17.40 11.78 -0.60
N ALA A 101 16.56 10.82 -0.96
CA ALA A 101 15.28 11.02 -1.60
C ALA A 101 14.14 10.74 -0.60
N VAL A 102 13.17 11.65 -0.50
CA VAL A 102 12.04 11.55 0.42
C VAL A 102 10.79 12.19 -0.17
N ASN A 103 9.61 11.81 0.32
CA ASN A 103 8.30 12.24 -0.19
C ASN A 103 8.06 11.86 -1.66
N MET A 104 8.66 10.80 -2.14
CA MET A 104 8.52 10.36 -3.53
C MET A 104 7.08 9.98 -3.86
N MET A 105 6.38 9.37 -2.92
CA MET A 105 4.97 8.95 -3.02
C MET A 105 4.03 9.79 -2.13
N GLY A 106 4.37 11.04 -1.88
CA GLY A 106 3.65 11.94 -0.95
C GLY A 106 2.33 12.50 -1.48
N THR A 107 1.84 12.07 -2.66
CA THR A 107 0.46 12.32 -3.15
C THR A 107 -0.05 11.08 -3.89
N VAL A 108 -1.39 10.95 -4.01
CA VAL A 108 -2.01 9.82 -4.73
C VAL A 108 -1.61 9.82 -6.21
N GLU A 109 -1.44 10.99 -6.83
CA GLU A 109 -0.98 11.13 -8.21
C GLU A 109 0.44 10.57 -8.37
N ARG A 110 1.37 10.90 -7.46
CA ARG A 110 2.74 10.36 -7.49
C ARG A 110 2.76 8.85 -7.26
N VAL A 111 1.87 8.33 -6.41
CA VAL A 111 1.68 6.87 -6.26
C VAL A 111 1.19 6.25 -7.58
N CYS A 112 0.24 6.90 -8.28
CA CYS A 112 -0.22 6.42 -9.60
C CYS A 112 0.95 6.38 -10.60
N TRP A 113 1.74 7.45 -10.69
CA TRP A 113 2.90 7.49 -11.59
C TRP A 113 3.97 6.44 -11.24
N ALA A 114 4.19 6.19 -9.94
CA ALA A 114 5.05 5.09 -9.49
C ALA A 114 4.55 3.72 -9.96
N MET A 115 3.24 3.58 -10.15
CA MET A 115 2.59 2.37 -10.67
C MET A 115 2.39 2.39 -12.20
N ASN A 116 3.03 3.31 -12.92
CA ASN A 116 2.85 3.53 -14.36
C ASN A 116 1.40 3.82 -14.78
N LEU A 117 0.63 4.50 -13.92
CA LEU A 117 -0.72 4.96 -14.16
C LEU A 117 -0.72 6.50 -14.25
N GLU A 118 -1.57 7.07 -15.12
CA GLU A 118 -1.65 8.53 -15.27
C GLU A 118 -2.65 9.15 -14.30
N HIS A 119 -3.75 8.44 -14.03
CA HIS A 119 -4.86 8.99 -13.24
C HIS A 119 -5.31 8.03 -12.14
N PRO A 120 -5.73 8.54 -10.98
CA PRO A 120 -6.28 7.73 -9.89
C PRO A 120 -7.47 6.84 -10.26
N ALA A 121 -8.22 7.18 -11.33
CA ALA A 121 -9.32 6.33 -11.84
C ALA A 121 -8.83 4.97 -12.38
N GLU A 122 -7.58 4.89 -12.85
CA GLU A 122 -7.00 3.66 -13.39
C GLU A 122 -6.70 2.62 -12.31
N LEU A 123 -6.56 3.03 -11.04
CA LEU A 123 -6.38 2.14 -9.90
C LEU A 123 -7.53 1.14 -9.76
N GLU A 124 -8.78 1.59 -10.00
CA GLU A 124 -9.93 0.68 -9.97
C GLU A 124 -9.90 -0.33 -11.14
N THR A 125 -9.44 0.10 -12.30
CA THR A 125 -9.27 -0.80 -13.47
C THR A 125 -8.23 -1.87 -13.18
N LEU A 126 -7.10 -1.51 -12.58
CA LEU A 126 -6.11 -2.45 -12.08
C LEU A 126 -6.71 -3.41 -11.04
N GLY A 127 -7.50 -2.88 -10.10
CA GLY A 127 -8.21 -3.68 -9.10
C GLY A 127 -9.18 -4.69 -9.71
N LYS A 128 -9.94 -4.32 -10.76
CA LYS A 128 -10.81 -5.24 -11.51
C LYS A 128 -10.02 -6.38 -12.17
N LYS A 129 -8.86 -6.06 -12.76
CA LYS A 129 -7.95 -7.06 -13.33
C LYS A 129 -7.43 -8.04 -12.26
N LEU A 130 -7.00 -7.53 -11.11
CA LEU A 130 -6.53 -8.35 -9.99
C LEU A 130 -7.65 -9.22 -9.39
N ALA A 131 -8.87 -8.71 -9.29
CA ALA A 131 -10.03 -9.47 -8.84
C ALA A 131 -10.30 -10.70 -9.73
N LEU A 132 -10.16 -10.56 -11.06
CA LEU A 132 -10.26 -11.70 -11.99
C LEU A 132 -9.19 -12.77 -11.73
N LEU A 133 -7.98 -12.38 -11.32
CA LEU A 133 -6.89 -13.32 -11.02
C LEU A 133 -7.00 -13.92 -9.62
N TYR A 134 -7.54 -13.17 -8.66
CA TYR A 134 -7.67 -13.60 -7.26
C TYR A 134 -8.67 -14.75 -7.08
N GLN A 135 -9.84 -14.65 -7.73
CA GLN A 135 -10.85 -15.69 -7.75
C GLN A 135 -11.40 -15.85 -9.18
N PRO A 136 -10.70 -16.56 -10.06
CA PRO A 136 -11.13 -16.72 -11.43
C PRO A 136 -12.47 -17.45 -11.50
N ARG A 137 -13.47 -16.78 -12.05
CA ARG A 137 -14.79 -17.39 -12.33
C ARG A 137 -14.85 -17.81 -13.79
N PRO A 138 -15.51 -18.92 -14.13
CA PRO A 138 -15.74 -19.28 -15.52
C PRO A 138 -16.41 -18.13 -16.26
N PRO A 139 -15.85 -17.66 -17.39
CA PRO A 139 -16.44 -16.57 -18.14
C PRO A 139 -17.78 -16.99 -18.74
N LYS A 140 -18.81 -16.15 -18.60
CA LYS A 140 -20.16 -16.40 -19.14
C LYS A 140 -20.37 -15.73 -20.50
N THR A 141 -19.51 -14.79 -20.89
CA THR A 141 -19.60 -14.02 -22.12
C THR A 141 -18.24 -13.94 -22.82
N VAL A 142 -18.25 -13.67 -24.13
CA VAL A 142 -17.01 -13.51 -24.92
C VAL A 142 -16.12 -12.39 -24.38
N PRO A 143 -16.62 -11.19 -24.03
CA PRO A 143 -15.78 -10.15 -23.41
C PRO A 143 -15.13 -10.60 -22.10
N GLN A 144 -15.83 -11.37 -21.26
CA GLN A 144 -15.24 -11.93 -20.02
C GLN A 144 -14.14 -12.95 -20.31
N ALA A 145 -14.29 -13.77 -21.35
CA ALA A 145 -13.27 -14.73 -21.77
C ALA A 145 -12.01 -14.01 -22.30
N ILE A 146 -12.18 -12.94 -23.07
CA ILE A 146 -11.08 -12.10 -23.55
C ILE A 146 -10.35 -11.43 -22.37
N ALA A 147 -11.07 -10.81 -21.44
CA ALA A 147 -10.50 -10.17 -20.26
C ALA A 147 -9.70 -11.16 -19.40
N LEU A 148 -10.21 -12.36 -19.16
CA LEU A 148 -9.50 -13.40 -18.43
C LEU A 148 -8.25 -13.87 -19.19
N GLY A 149 -8.35 -14.03 -20.52
CA GLY A 149 -7.22 -14.39 -21.38
C GLY A 149 -6.09 -13.35 -21.33
N GLN A 150 -6.43 -12.06 -21.39
CA GLN A 150 -5.48 -10.96 -21.25
C GLN A 150 -4.84 -10.95 -19.85
N ALA A 151 -5.62 -11.08 -18.78
CA ALA A 151 -5.11 -11.13 -17.42
C ALA A 151 -4.12 -12.31 -17.20
N LEU A 152 -4.41 -13.50 -17.76
CA LEU A 152 -3.50 -14.65 -17.71
C LEU A 152 -2.23 -14.43 -18.54
N PHE A 153 -2.31 -13.76 -19.67
CA PHE A 153 -1.14 -13.39 -20.48
C PHE A 153 -0.23 -12.41 -19.73
N ASP A 154 -0.83 -11.44 -19.02
CA ASP A 154 -0.07 -10.50 -18.19
C ASP A 154 0.65 -11.21 -17.03
N VAL A 155 0.07 -12.28 -16.45
CA VAL A 155 0.77 -13.13 -15.46
C VAL A 155 2.04 -13.76 -16.05
N LEU A 156 2.03 -14.14 -17.32
CA LEU A 156 3.21 -14.70 -17.97
C LEU A 156 4.30 -13.65 -18.18
N LYS A 157 3.91 -12.43 -18.56
CA LYS A 157 4.84 -11.29 -18.70
C LYS A 157 5.39 -10.81 -17.35
N ALA A 158 4.62 -10.98 -16.29
CA ALA A 158 4.96 -10.53 -14.93
C ALA A 158 6.01 -11.39 -14.23
N LYS A 159 6.41 -12.53 -14.80
CA LYS A 159 7.41 -13.42 -14.18
C LYS A 159 8.76 -12.71 -14.04
N PRO A 160 9.40 -12.80 -12.85
CA PRO A 160 10.71 -12.21 -12.66
C PRO A 160 11.75 -12.87 -13.57
N SER A 161 12.77 -12.12 -13.94
CA SER A 161 13.93 -12.58 -14.71
C SER A 161 15.21 -12.24 -13.97
N ARG A 162 16.34 -12.92 -14.32
CA ARG A 162 17.64 -12.66 -13.71
C ARG A 162 18.45 -11.69 -14.54
N ASP A 163 19.11 -10.77 -13.85
CA ASP A 163 20.14 -9.90 -14.40
C ASP A 163 21.52 -10.41 -13.95
N PHE A 164 22.45 -10.58 -14.90
CA PHE A 164 23.81 -11.08 -14.66
C PHE A 164 24.82 -9.96 -14.41
N LEU A 165 24.52 -8.72 -14.79
CA LEU A 165 25.35 -7.53 -14.59
C LEU A 165 24.55 -6.40 -13.88
N PRO A 166 24.01 -6.70 -12.70
CA PRO A 166 23.07 -5.81 -12.05
C PRO A 166 23.74 -4.51 -11.57
N PRO A 167 23.11 -3.34 -11.76
CA PRO A 167 23.63 -2.07 -11.29
C PRO A 167 23.92 -2.02 -9.79
N CYS A 168 23.16 -2.73 -8.97
CA CYS A 168 23.37 -2.77 -7.52
C CYS A 168 24.68 -3.45 -7.09
N HIS A 169 25.42 -4.08 -7.99
CA HIS A 169 26.69 -4.75 -7.70
C HIS A 169 27.94 -3.97 -8.18
N GLN A 170 27.81 -2.70 -8.54
CA GLN A 170 28.95 -1.91 -9.02
C GLN A 170 30.04 -1.73 -7.97
N ILE A 171 29.67 -1.59 -6.72
CA ILE A 171 30.56 -1.54 -5.55
C ILE A 171 30.18 -2.68 -4.60
N VAL A 172 31.16 -3.35 -4.03
CA VAL A 172 30.97 -4.48 -3.10
C VAL A 172 31.87 -4.30 -1.88
N LEU A 173 31.26 -4.14 -0.70
CA LEU A 173 31.92 -4.00 0.60
C LEU A 173 31.65 -5.28 1.42
N LYS A 174 32.67 -5.90 1.99
CA LYS A 174 32.53 -7.16 2.76
C LYS A 174 33.34 -7.11 4.06
N GLY A 175 32.91 -7.90 5.03
CA GLY A 175 33.63 -8.07 6.30
C GLY A 175 33.82 -6.74 7.03
N GLU A 176 35.04 -6.34 7.25
CA GLU A 176 35.40 -5.12 8.00
C GLU A 176 35.04 -3.80 7.28
N ASP A 177 34.84 -3.85 5.95
CA ASP A 177 34.43 -2.68 5.16
C ASP A 177 32.94 -2.39 5.31
N VAL A 178 32.15 -3.29 5.91
CA VAL A 178 30.73 -3.07 6.18
C VAL A 178 30.56 -2.05 7.29
N ASP A 179 30.02 -0.88 6.94
CA ASP A 179 29.82 0.22 7.87
C ASP A 179 28.50 0.96 7.61
N LEU A 180 27.47 0.58 8.36
CA LEU A 180 26.13 1.15 8.25
C LEU A 180 26.06 2.60 8.77
N THR A 181 27.02 3.02 9.57
CA THR A 181 27.06 4.39 10.13
C THR A 181 27.37 5.45 9.06
N LYS A 182 27.93 5.03 7.92
CA LYS A 182 28.21 5.89 6.76
C LYS A 182 26.98 6.15 5.89
N LEU A 183 25.92 5.37 6.07
CA LEU A 183 24.66 5.58 5.36
C LEU A 183 23.95 6.82 5.94
N PRO A 184 23.26 7.62 5.11
CA PRO A 184 22.53 8.81 5.56
C PRO A 184 21.18 8.44 6.19
N LEU A 185 21.23 7.55 7.19
CA LEU A 185 20.04 7.11 7.93
C LEU A 185 19.47 8.28 8.72
N LEU A 186 18.16 8.41 8.76
CA LEU A 186 17.50 9.50 9.48
C LEU A 186 17.27 9.13 10.95
N ARG A 187 17.47 10.10 11.85
CA ARG A 187 16.77 10.20 13.11
C ARG A 187 15.63 11.19 12.91
N VAL A 188 14.39 10.75 13.11
CA VAL A 188 13.19 11.49 12.69
C VAL A 188 12.68 12.40 13.78
N TYR A 189 12.62 11.90 15.01
CA TYR A 189 12.11 12.61 16.18
C TYR A 189 13.16 12.68 17.29
N SER A 190 13.08 13.73 18.10
CA SER A 190 14.06 13.95 19.19
C SER A 190 14.09 12.81 20.23
N GLY A 191 12.97 12.11 20.41
CA GLY A 191 12.86 10.96 21.30
C GLY A 191 13.22 9.61 20.68
N ASP A 192 13.59 9.57 19.38
CA ASP A 192 14.08 8.34 18.77
C ASP A 192 15.43 7.95 19.39
N ALA A 193 15.57 6.70 19.81
CA ALA A 193 16.79 6.19 20.43
C ALA A 193 17.97 6.18 19.46
N ASN A 194 17.73 5.93 18.16
CA ASN A 194 18.77 5.87 17.14
C ASN A 194 18.18 6.11 15.74
N LYS A 195 19.07 6.15 14.74
CA LYS A 195 18.75 6.26 13.32
C LYS A 195 18.06 4.99 12.82
N VAL A 196 17.15 5.15 11.83
CA VAL A 196 16.33 4.05 11.31
C VAL A 196 16.37 3.94 9.78
N VAL A 197 16.18 2.72 9.28
CA VAL A 197 15.77 2.43 7.90
C VAL A 197 14.26 2.24 7.90
N THR A 198 13.54 2.93 7.03
CA THR A 198 12.06 2.92 7.00
C THR A 198 11.47 2.34 5.71
N LEU A 199 12.12 2.54 4.55
CA LEU A 199 11.70 2.00 3.25
C LEU A 199 12.64 0.89 2.73
N GLY A 200 13.25 0.12 3.62
CA GLY A 200 14.00 -1.06 3.24
C GLY A 200 13.07 -2.23 2.88
N LEU A 201 13.23 -2.78 1.67
CA LEU A 201 12.60 -4.04 1.32
C LEU A 201 13.40 -5.18 1.92
N MET A 202 12.83 -5.83 2.92
CA MET A 202 13.42 -7.03 3.51
C MET A 202 12.96 -8.26 2.73
N ILE A 203 13.93 -9.01 2.25
CA ILE A 203 13.74 -10.28 1.54
C ILE A 203 14.21 -11.40 2.45
N THR A 204 13.35 -12.41 2.66
CA THR A 204 13.65 -13.63 3.39
C THR A 204 13.10 -14.84 2.65
N LYS A 205 13.63 -16.03 2.92
CA LYS A 205 13.20 -17.28 2.28
C LYS A 205 12.89 -18.33 3.34
N ASP A 206 11.74 -19.00 3.18
CA ASP A 206 11.36 -20.12 4.02
C ASP A 206 12.35 -21.27 3.84
N CYS A 207 12.91 -21.77 4.93
CA CYS A 207 13.92 -22.84 4.88
C CYS A 207 13.36 -24.17 4.33
N GLU A 208 12.05 -24.39 4.42
CA GLU A 208 11.37 -25.61 3.96
C GLU A 208 10.80 -25.46 2.56
N THR A 209 9.85 -24.55 2.39
CA THR A 209 9.09 -24.39 1.15
C THR A 209 9.84 -23.62 0.08
N LYS A 210 10.93 -22.93 0.46
CA LYS A 210 11.69 -21.99 -0.39
C LYS A 210 10.86 -20.78 -0.85
N THR A 211 9.67 -20.58 -0.30
CA THR A 211 8.84 -19.41 -0.58
C THR A 211 9.58 -18.15 -0.12
N VAL A 212 9.63 -17.15 -0.98
CA VAL A 212 10.22 -15.85 -0.70
C VAL A 212 9.15 -14.93 -0.12
N ASN A 213 9.50 -14.15 0.88
CA ASN A 213 8.70 -13.05 1.40
C ASN A 213 9.44 -11.73 1.16
N VAL A 214 8.72 -10.75 0.66
CA VAL A 214 9.22 -9.38 0.47
C VAL A 214 8.31 -8.43 1.22
N GLY A 215 8.86 -7.63 2.12
CA GLY A 215 8.06 -6.71 2.90
C GLY A 215 8.86 -5.48 3.35
N VAL A 216 8.15 -4.41 3.65
CA VAL A 216 8.73 -3.19 4.23
C VAL A 216 8.75 -3.34 5.74
N TYR A 217 9.93 -3.18 6.34
CA TYR A 217 10.13 -3.29 7.79
C TYR A 217 11.04 -2.16 8.29
N ARG A 218 10.79 -1.67 9.51
CA ARG A 218 11.68 -0.73 10.17
C ARG A 218 12.87 -1.47 10.78
N LEU A 219 14.07 -0.96 10.49
CA LEU A 219 15.30 -1.40 11.18
C LEU A 219 15.90 -0.22 11.94
N GLN A 220 16.43 -0.48 13.14
CA GLN A 220 17.10 0.52 13.96
C GLN A 220 18.58 0.18 14.08
N LEU A 221 19.44 1.17 13.78
CA LEU A 221 20.89 1.03 13.88
C LEU A 221 21.30 0.70 15.31
N GLN A 222 22.18 -0.30 15.48
CA GLN A 222 22.74 -0.69 16.77
C GLN A 222 24.26 -0.45 16.80
N ALA A 223 24.97 -0.89 15.77
CA ALA A 223 26.40 -0.75 15.65
C ALA A 223 26.83 -0.69 14.17
N LYS A 224 28.15 -0.66 13.92
CA LYS A 224 28.76 -0.58 12.59
C LYS A 224 28.15 -1.54 11.58
N ASN A 225 27.78 -2.76 12.00
CA ASN A 225 27.25 -3.81 11.11
C ASN A 225 26.02 -4.52 11.66
N THR A 226 25.30 -3.93 12.61
CA THR A 226 24.10 -4.54 13.20
C THR A 226 22.92 -3.58 13.26
N MET A 227 21.74 -4.12 13.04
CA MET A 227 20.45 -3.45 13.25
C MET A 227 19.49 -4.37 13.98
N THR A 228 18.60 -3.83 14.79
CA THR A 228 17.40 -4.53 15.23
C THR A 228 16.29 -4.39 14.20
N VAL A 229 15.35 -5.33 14.18
CA VAL A 229 14.18 -5.28 13.31
C VAL A 229 12.90 -5.37 14.13
N GLN A 230 11.97 -4.46 13.84
CA GLN A 230 10.63 -4.51 14.42
C GLN A 230 9.71 -5.34 13.54
N TRP A 231 9.22 -6.45 14.08
CA TRP A 231 8.30 -7.35 13.40
C TRP A 231 6.98 -7.49 14.14
N LEU A 232 5.89 -7.47 13.38
CA LEU A 232 4.60 -7.94 13.87
C LEU A 232 4.52 -9.47 13.75
N SER A 233 3.95 -10.13 14.74
CA SER A 233 3.94 -11.59 14.89
C SER A 233 3.31 -12.36 13.72
N VAL A 234 2.42 -11.72 12.97
CA VAL A 234 1.69 -12.31 11.83
C VAL A 234 2.40 -12.16 10.48
N ARG A 235 3.53 -11.43 10.40
CA ARG A 235 4.22 -11.18 9.13
C ARG A 235 5.00 -12.41 8.63
N GLY A 236 5.19 -12.48 7.30
CA GLY A 236 5.88 -13.59 6.64
C GLY A 236 7.31 -13.80 7.14
N ALA A 237 8.10 -12.74 7.30
CA ALA A 237 9.47 -12.84 7.81
C ALA A 237 9.55 -13.40 9.24
N THR A 238 8.59 -13.04 10.12
CA THR A 238 8.51 -13.61 11.48
C THR A 238 8.26 -15.12 11.45
N ARG A 239 7.42 -15.59 10.52
CA ARG A 239 7.17 -17.02 10.31
C ARG A 239 8.44 -17.74 9.83
N HIS A 240 9.20 -17.12 8.90
CA HIS A 240 10.46 -17.67 8.41
C HIS A 240 11.49 -17.79 9.54
N LEU A 241 11.62 -16.77 10.41
CA LEU A 241 12.53 -16.84 11.56
C LEU A 241 12.14 -17.94 12.54
N ARG A 242 10.84 -18.10 12.86
CA ARG A 242 10.37 -19.17 13.74
C ARG A 242 10.73 -20.56 13.20
N LYS A 243 10.47 -20.82 11.92
CA LYS A 243 10.84 -22.09 11.29
C LYS A 243 12.35 -22.33 11.25
N ALA A 244 13.14 -21.28 10.99
CA ALA A 244 14.60 -21.39 11.06
C ALA A 244 15.07 -21.72 12.49
N ALA A 245 14.46 -21.11 13.52
CA ALA A 245 14.73 -21.37 14.93
C ALA A 245 14.41 -22.83 15.31
N GLU A 246 13.26 -23.37 14.90
CA GLU A 246 12.85 -24.76 15.13
C GLU A 246 13.87 -25.77 14.56
N ARG A 247 14.66 -25.36 13.55
CA ARG A 247 15.70 -26.16 12.89
C ARG A 247 17.13 -25.85 13.34
N GLY A 248 17.30 -24.91 14.28
CA GLY A 248 18.61 -24.45 14.70
C GLY A 248 19.42 -23.76 13.59
N GLN A 249 18.74 -23.18 12.58
CA GLN A 249 19.36 -22.52 11.44
C GLN A 249 19.27 -20.99 11.59
N LYS A 250 20.26 -20.29 11.01
CA LYS A 250 20.17 -18.82 10.84
C LYS A 250 19.18 -18.51 9.73
N LEU A 251 18.48 -17.38 9.85
CA LEU A 251 17.67 -16.82 8.78
C LEU A 251 18.55 -15.87 7.95
N GLU A 252 18.72 -16.17 6.67
CA GLU A 252 19.33 -15.26 5.71
C GLU A 252 18.38 -14.11 5.37
N VAL A 253 18.92 -12.89 5.30
CA VAL A 253 18.18 -11.67 5.05
C VAL A 253 18.93 -10.80 4.04
N ALA A 254 18.21 -10.24 3.08
CA ALA A 254 18.69 -9.14 2.24
C ALA A 254 17.76 -7.94 2.40
N ILE A 255 18.34 -6.74 2.51
CA ILE A 255 17.60 -5.47 2.54
C ILE A 255 17.94 -4.70 1.28
N ALA A 256 16.96 -4.52 0.39
CA ALA A 256 17.12 -3.69 -0.80
C ALA A 256 16.64 -2.26 -0.50
N LEU A 257 17.48 -1.27 -0.78
CA LEU A 257 17.25 0.14 -0.54
C LEU A 257 17.25 0.90 -1.87
N GLY A 258 16.40 1.91 -2.00
CA GLY A 258 16.31 2.71 -3.23
C GLY A 258 15.84 1.88 -4.42
N VAL A 259 14.85 1.04 -4.22
CA VAL A 259 14.21 0.24 -5.28
C VAL A 259 13.20 1.08 -6.07
N ASP A 260 12.73 0.56 -7.20
CA ASP A 260 11.60 1.13 -7.91
C ASP A 260 10.39 1.26 -6.95
N PRO A 261 9.78 2.45 -6.81
CA PRO A 261 8.61 2.65 -5.95
C PRO A 261 7.43 1.72 -6.26
N LEU A 262 7.29 1.25 -7.48
CA LEU A 262 6.32 0.22 -7.85
C LEU A 262 6.52 -1.09 -7.06
N ILE A 263 7.77 -1.49 -6.83
CA ILE A 263 8.09 -2.69 -6.03
C ILE A 263 7.74 -2.45 -4.55
N ILE A 264 7.92 -1.22 -4.05
CA ILE A 264 7.49 -0.84 -2.69
C ILE A 264 5.97 -0.98 -2.57
N MET A 265 5.21 -0.50 -3.56
CA MET A 265 3.75 -0.65 -3.60
C MET A 265 3.33 -2.12 -3.60
N ALA A 266 4.02 -2.98 -4.35
CA ALA A 266 3.73 -4.42 -4.36
C ALA A 266 4.03 -5.06 -2.99
N ALA A 267 5.16 -4.72 -2.36
CA ALA A 267 5.54 -5.24 -1.05
C ALA A 267 4.66 -4.72 0.11
N ALA A 268 4.06 -3.53 -0.05
CA ALA A 268 3.09 -2.96 0.90
C ALA A 268 1.68 -3.54 0.70
N THR A 269 1.43 -4.18 -0.43
CA THR A 269 0.13 -4.75 -0.79
C THR A 269 -0.15 -6.01 0.05
N PRO A 270 -1.34 -6.12 0.66
CA PRO A 270 -1.73 -7.32 1.39
C PRO A 270 -2.03 -8.48 0.45
N LEU A 271 -1.08 -9.36 0.28
CA LEU A 271 -1.23 -10.55 -0.54
C LEU A 271 -1.62 -11.77 0.29
N PRO A 272 -2.35 -12.74 -0.30
CA PRO A 272 -2.41 -14.09 0.25
C PRO A 272 -1.00 -14.67 0.43
N ILE A 273 -0.83 -15.48 1.48
CA ILE A 273 0.47 -15.97 1.97
C ILE A 273 1.34 -16.66 0.89
N ASP A 274 0.72 -17.25 -0.12
CA ASP A 274 1.39 -18.04 -1.15
C ASP A 274 1.56 -17.29 -2.50
N LEU A 275 1.19 -16.01 -2.56
CA LEU A 275 1.38 -15.22 -3.77
C LEU A 275 2.72 -14.47 -3.71
N SER A 276 3.53 -14.60 -4.77
CA SER A 276 4.83 -13.95 -4.86
C SER A 276 4.68 -12.44 -5.08
N GLU A 277 5.29 -11.63 -4.21
CA GLU A 277 5.36 -10.17 -4.34
C GLU A 277 6.06 -9.74 -5.64
N TRP A 278 7.04 -10.52 -6.11
CA TRP A 278 7.70 -10.28 -7.40
C TRP A 278 6.75 -10.41 -8.59
N LEU A 279 5.90 -11.44 -8.56
CA LEU A 279 4.87 -11.61 -9.59
C LEU A 279 3.86 -10.47 -9.53
N PHE A 280 3.51 -10.03 -8.33
CA PHE A 280 2.56 -8.94 -8.14
C PHE A 280 3.12 -7.60 -8.62
N ALA A 281 4.41 -7.32 -8.32
CA ALA A 281 5.11 -6.16 -8.87
C ALA A 281 5.13 -6.19 -10.40
N GLY A 282 5.38 -7.37 -10.99
CA GLY A 282 5.32 -7.53 -12.44
C GLY A 282 3.92 -7.31 -13.04
N LEU A 283 2.86 -7.71 -12.33
CA LEU A 283 1.47 -7.43 -12.73
C LEU A 283 1.12 -5.94 -12.66
N TYR A 284 1.64 -5.22 -11.66
CA TYR A 284 1.49 -3.78 -11.56
C TYR A 284 2.25 -3.05 -12.67
N GLY A 285 3.50 -3.45 -12.91
CA GLY A 285 4.38 -2.82 -13.89
C GLY A 285 4.18 -3.28 -15.34
N GLY A 286 3.33 -4.29 -15.60
CA GLY A 286 3.13 -4.86 -16.92
C GLY A 286 4.28 -5.73 -17.44
N GLN A 287 5.37 -5.90 -16.68
CA GLN A 287 6.54 -6.73 -16.99
C GLN A 287 7.21 -7.26 -15.73
N GLY A 288 7.94 -8.39 -15.85
CA GLY A 288 8.62 -9.01 -14.71
C GLY A 288 9.74 -8.16 -14.12
N VAL A 289 9.93 -8.27 -12.81
CA VAL A 289 11.04 -7.63 -12.08
C VAL A 289 12.36 -8.29 -12.46
N HIS A 290 13.41 -7.50 -12.70
CA HIS A 290 14.77 -8.00 -12.88
C HIS A 290 15.41 -8.23 -11.52
N LEU A 291 15.87 -9.45 -11.26
CA LEU A 291 16.47 -9.86 -9.98
C LEU A 291 17.95 -10.16 -10.13
N ALA A 292 18.72 -9.80 -9.11
CA ALA A 292 20.14 -10.11 -8.96
C ALA A 292 20.34 -11.09 -7.80
N LYS A 293 21.22 -12.08 -7.97
CA LYS A 293 21.60 -12.96 -6.88
C LYS A 293 22.50 -12.23 -5.89
N CYS A 294 22.20 -12.30 -4.60
CA CYS A 294 23.06 -11.76 -3.54
C CYS A 294 24.48 -12.36 -3.54
N LYS A 295 25.44 -11.64 -2.95
CA LYS A 295 26.86 -12.01 -2.93
C LYS A 295 27.24 -13.00 -1.83
N THR A 296 26.49 -13.00 -0.70
CA THR A 296 26.86 -13.74 0.51
C THR A 296 25.72 -14.55 1.12
N VAL A 297 24.49 -14.38 0.64
CA VAL A 297 23.29 -15.10 1.08
C VAL A 297 22.57 -15.69 -0.14
N ASP A 298 21.82 -16.79 0.05
CA ASP A 298 21.07 -17.45 -1.04
C ASP A 298 19.70 -16.81 -1.27
N LEU A 299 19.75 -15.50 -1.59
CA LEU A 299 18.58 -14.66 -1.88
C LEU A 299 18.75 -13.92 -3.20
N GLU A 300 17.65 -13.41 -3.72
CA GLU A 300 17.61 -12.55 -4.90
C GLU A 300 16.93 -11.22 -4.54
N VAL A 301 17.45 -10.10 -5.08
CA VAL A 301 17.02 -8.72 -4.83
C VAL A 301 16.73 -8.03 -6.15
N PRO A 302 15.96 -6.93 -6.20
CA PRO A 302 15.82 -6.14 -7.42
C PRO A 302 17.19 -5.67 -7.92
N ALA A 303 17.50 -5.97 -9.17
CA ALA A 303 18.80 -5.70 -9.78
C ALA A 303 19.14 -4.20 -9.83
N ASP A 304 18.11 -3.37 -9.96
CA ASP A 304 18.20 -1.91 -10.05
C ASP A 304 18.18 -1.19 -8.69
N SER A 305 18.26 -1.92 -7.56
CA SER A 305 18.39 -1.33 -6.23
C SER A 305 19.57 -0.37 -6.15
N GLU A 306 19.43 0.74 -5.45
CA GLU A 306 20.53 1.66 -5.21
C GLU A 306 21.59 1.05 -4.28
N MET A 307 21.12 0.33 -3.23
CA MET A 307 21.96 -0.41 -2.27
C MET A 307 21.30 -1.71 -1.85
N VAL A 308 22.12 -2.70 -1.48
CA VAL A 308 21.67 -3.97 -0.89
C VAL A 308 22.54 -4.28 0.32
N LEU A 309 21.88 -4.58 1.45
CA LEU A 309 22.54 -5.00 2.68
C LEU A 309 22.25 -6.50 2.87
N GLU A 310 23.28 -7.34 2.97
CA GLU A 310 23.15 -8.78 3.12
C GLU A 310 23.61 -9.22 4.50
N GLY A 311 22.82 -10.02 5.18
CA GLY A 311 23.14 -10.45 6.54
C GLY A 311 22.32 -11.64 6.99
N THR A 312 22.41 -11.94 8.28
CA THR A 312 21.72 -13.06 8.92
C THR A 312 21.17 -12.70 10.29
N ILE A 313 20.05 -13.33 10.65
CA ILE A 313 19.54 -13.33 12.03
C ILE A 313 19.82 -14.71 12.63
N THR A 314 20.53 -14.76 13.75
CA THR A 314 20.69 -15.96 14.55
C THR A 314 19.51 -16.05 15.52
N PRO A 315 18.72 -17.14 15.50
CA PRO A 315 17.63 -17.30 16.46
C PRO A 315 18.12 -17.17 17.91
N GLY A 316 17.41 -16.39 18.72
CA GLY A 316 17.76 -16.11 20.11
C GLY A 316 18.79 -14.99 20.31
N GLU A 317 19.44 -14.50 19.25
CA GLU A 317 20.28 -13.31 19.32
C GLU A 317 19.41 -12.06 19.19
N THR A 318 19.42 -11.20 20.23
CA THR A 318 18.54 -10.05 20.34
C THR A 318 19.31 -8.76 20.64
N GLY A 319 18.66 -7.63 20.40
CA GLY A 319 19.10 -6.30 20.76
C GLY A 319 17.94 -5.45 21.26
N VAL A 320 18.23 -4.22 21.68
CA VAL A 320 17.22 -3.27 22.14
C VAL A 320 16.72 -2.45 20.97
N ASP A 321 15.41 -2.46 20.71
CA ASP A 321 14.74 -1.65 19.69
C ASP A 321 13.82 -0.63 20.35
N GLY A 322 13.90 0.62 19.91
CA GLY A 322 13.11 1.72 20.44
C GLY A 322 13.78 2.47 21.62
N PRO A 323 13.12 3.54 22.11
CA PRO A 323 11.90 4.10 21.52
C PRO A 323 12.15 4.68 20.12
N ALA A 324 11.12 4.64 19.28
CA ALA A 324 11.13 5.30 17.98
C ALA A 324 9.70 5.68 17.57
N GLY A 325 9.54 6.77 16.81
CA GLY A 325 8.26 7.19 16.28
C GLY A 325 7.64 6.14 15.39
N ASP A 326 6.34 5.89 15.55
CA ASP A 326 5.59 4.90 14.79
C ASP A 326 4.42 5.50 13.99
N HIS A 327 3.72 4.65 13.24
CA HIS A 327 2.58 5.04 12.41
C HIS A 327 1.34 5.47 13.22
N MET A 328 1.29 5.15 14.51
CA MET A 328 0.22 5.63 15.42
C MET A 328 0.40 7.12 15.78
N GLY A 329 1.56 7.71 15.46
CA GLY A 329 1.89 9.09 15.80
C GLY A 329 2.40 9.27 17.22
N PHE A 330 2.91 8.19 17.81
CA PHE A 330 3.49 8.15 19.15
C PHE A 330 4.86 7.47 19.12
N TYR A 331 5.62 7.57 20.19
CA TYR A 331 6.78 6.73 20.36
C TYR A 331 6.36 5.33 20.74
N GLY A 332 6.79 4.34 19.95
CA GLY A 332 6.65 2.94 20.32
C GLY A 332 7.45 2.61 21.59
N GLY A 333 7.00 1.60 22.31
CA GLY A 333 7.71 1.09 23.49
C GLY A 333 9.08 0.51 23.15
N VAL A 334 9.89 0.32 24.18
CA VAL A 334 11.18 -0.37 24.06
C VAL A 334 10.95 -1.88 23.99
N ASN A 335 11.51 -2.54 22.98
CA ASN A 335 11.57 -3.99 22.87
C ASN A 335 13.01 -4.45 23.18
N GLU A 336 13.23 -4.99 24.36
CA GLU A 336 14.55 -5.45 24.81
C GLU A 336 15.00 -6.77 24.17
N ALA A 337 14.11 -7.45 23.46
CA ALA A 337 14.35 -8.74 22.81
C ALA A 337 14.07 -8.72 21.30
N ALA A 338 14.32 -7.59 20.64
CA ALA A 338 14.15 -7.49 19.20
C ALA A 338 15.19 -8.34 18.45
N PRO A 339 14.83 -9.05 17.36
CA PRO A 339 15.79 -9.82 16.59
C PRO A 339 16.94 -8.95 16.10
N LEU A 340 18.18 -9.43 16.28
CA LEU A 340 19.39 -8.74 15.85
C LEU A 340 19.84 -9.27 14.48
N LEU A 341 19.91 -8.38 13.50
CA LEU A 341 20.39 -8.64 12.15
C LEU A 341 21.86 -8.19 12.04
N ARG A 342 22.74 -9.13 11.66
CA ARG A 342 24.17 -8.88 11.41
C ARG A 342 24.45 -8.85 9.93
N PHE A 343 25.00 -7.76 9.45
CA PHE A 343 25.36 -7.55 8.05
C PHE A 343 26.82 -7.93 7.80
N GLN A 344 27.05 -8.59 6.68
CA GLN A 344 28.34 -9.12 6.25
C GLN A 344 28.75 -8.63 4.86
N CYS A 345 27.79 -8.02 4.12
CA CYS A 345 28.05 -7.45 2.81
C CYS A 345 27.12 -6.26 2.55
N ILE A 346 27.67 -5.22 1.95
CA ILE A 346 26.93 -4.10 1.35
C ILE A 346 27.32 -4.05 -0.12
N THR A 347 26.33 -4.04 -1.01
CA THR A 347 26.56 -3.74 -2.42
C THR A 347 25.78 -2.49 -2.80
N HIS A 348 26.30 -1.68 -3.72
CA HIS A 348 25.59 -0.49 -4.15
C HIS A 348 26.01 -0.02 -5.55
N ARG A 349 25.14 0.79 -6.16
CA ARG A 349 25.45 1.52 -7.38
C ARG A 349 26.54 2.55 -7.09
N LYS A 350 27.22 2.99 -8.14
CA LYS A 350 28.07 4.18 -8.03
C LYS A 350 27.16 5.39 -7.74
N ASP A 351 27.56 6.20 -6.74
CA ASP A 351 26.81 7.38 -6.29
C ASP A 351 25.34 7.07 -5.93
N PRO A 352 25.09 6.19 -4.93
CA PRO A 352 23.75 5.68 -4.65
C PRO A 352 22.86 6.75 -4.01
N ILE A 353 21.54 6.65 -4.29
CA ILE A 353 20.51 7.49 -3.69
C ILE A 353 19.82 6.71 -2.58
N TYR A 354 19.83 7.23 -1.37
CA TYR A 354 19.10 6.64 -0.25
C TYR A 354 17.66 7.12 -0.27
N LEU A 355 16.75 6.21 -0.64
CA LEU A 355 15.31 6.44 -0.55
C LEU A 355 14.83 6.13 0.86
N THR A 356 14.11 7.07 1.46
CA THR A 356 13.58 6.94 2.81
C THR A 356 12.23 7.63 2.95
N THR A 357 11.51 7.28 4.00
CA THR A 357 10.29 7.94 4.49
C THR A 357 10.32 8.00 6.00
N PHE A 358 9.26 8.49 6.62
CA PHE A 358 9.11 8.50 8.07
C PHE A 358 7.65 8.31 8.46
N SER A 359 7.45 7.58 9.54
CA SER A 359 6.13 7.32 10.12
C SER A 359 5.71 8.44 11.07
N GLY A 360 4.45 8.50 11.41
CA GLY A 360 3.89 9.45 12.37
C GLY A 360 2.42 9.78 12.08
N ARG A 361 1.93 10.84 12.72
CA ARG A 361 0.57 11.31 12.49
C ARG A 361 0.39 11.76 11.03
N PRO A 362 -0.68 11.31 10.33
CA PRO A 362 -0.97 11.72 8.96
C PRO A 362 -1.08 13.26 8.78
N PRO A 363 -0.79 13.80 7.56
CA PRO A 363 -0.45 13.06 6.35
C PRO A 363 0.99 12.55 6.34
N LYS A 364 1.18 11.33 5.80
CA LYS A 364 2.47 10.66 5.55
C LYS A 364 2.39 9.92 4.21
N GLU A 365 3.54 9.49 3.66
CA GLU A 365 3.57 8.76 2.38
C GLU A 365 2.77 7.45 2.44
N ASP A 366 2.84 6.73 3.55
CA ASP A 366 2.08 5.49 3.78
C ASP A 366 0.57 5.71 3.70
N ALA A 367 0.07 6.87 4.15
CA ALA A 367 -1.34 7.23 4.00
C ALA A 367 -1.73 7.44 2.52
N MET A 368 -0.87 8.05 1.71
CA MET A 368 -1.11 8.23 0.27
C MET A 368 -1.10 6.89 -0.46
N MET A 369 -0.16 6.00 -0.10
CA MET A 369 -0.13 4.62 -0.59
C MET A 369 -1.40 3.86 -0.22
N ALA A 370 -1.88 3.98 1.03
CA ALA A 370 -3.10 3.35 1.49
C ALA A 370 -4.34 3.84 0.73
N LEU A 371 -4.45 5.14 0.43
CA LEU A 371 -5.55 5.70 -0.39
C LEU A 371 -5.57 5.11 -1.81
N ALA A 372 -4.40 4.90 -2.42
CA ALA A 372 -4.31 4.23 -3.72
C ALA A 372 -4.72 2.75 -3.62
N LEU A 373 -4.22 2.03 -2.60
CA LEU A 373 -4.57 0.64 -2.35
C LEU A 373 -6.06 0.44 -2.09
N ASN A 374 -6.74 1.37 -1.40
CA ASN A 374 -8.20 1.33 -1.21
C ASN A 374 -8.94 1.17 -2.54
N ARG A 375 -8.56 1.95 -3.56
CA ARG A 375 -9.20 1.88 -4.89
C ARG A 375 -8.92 0.56 -5.60
N ILE A 376 -7.70 0.02 -5.45
CA ILE A 376 -7.31 -1.28 -6.01
C ILE A 376 -8.10 -2.41 -5.33
N TYR A 377 -8.29 -2.34 -4.02
CA TYR A 377 -8.95 -3.41 -3.26
C TYR A 377 -10.47 -3.40 -3.34
N THR A 378 -11.10 -2.28 -3.69
CA THR A 378 -12.55 -2.18 -3.80
C THR A 378 -13.15 -3.27 -4.72
N PRO A 379 -12.68 -3.50 -5.96
CA PRO A 379 -13.19 -4.58 -6.80
C PRO A 379 -12.97 -5.98 -6.24
N ILE A 380 -11.84 -6.21 -5.54
CA ILE A 380 -11.51 -7.50 -4.92
C ILE A 380 -12.46 -7.77 -3.75
N LEU A 381 -12.69 -6.78 -2.89
CA LEU A 381 -13.62 -6.89 -1.77
C LEU A 381 -15.05 -7.13 -2.25
N ARG A 382 -15.51 -6.38 -3.26
CA ARG A 382 -16.85 -6.54 -3.87
C ARG A 382 -17.06 -7.92 -4.48
N GLN A 383 -16.01 -8.58 -4.94
CA GLN A 383 -16.14 -9.96 -5.44
C GLN A 383 -16.39 -10.95 -4.30
N GLN A 384 -15.81 -10.72 -3.10
CA GLN A 384 -15.99 -11.58 -1.92
C GLN A 384 -17.25 -11.23 -1.14
N VAL A 385 -17.58 -9.96 -1.03
CA VAL A 385 -18.71 -9.40 -0.26
C VAL A 385 -19.51 -8.46 -1.18
N PRO A 386 -20.36 -9.01 -2.09
CA PRO A 386 -21.01 -8.23 -3.15
C PRO A 386 -21.92 -7.10 -2.65
N GLU A 387 -22.42 -7.21 -1.42
CA GLU A 387 -23.23 -6.18 -0.78
C GLU A 387 -22.46 -4.91 -0.44
N ILE A 388 -21.13 -4.98 -0.31
CA ILE A 388 -20.27 -3.79 -0.13
C ILE A 388 -20.07 -3.15 -1.51
N VAL A 389 -20.73 -2.02 -1.74
CA VAL A 389 -20.62 -1.27 -3.01
C VAL A 389 -19.37 -0.41 -3.08
N ASP A 390 -18.94 0.12 -1.93
CA ASP A 390 -17.68 0.88 -1.80
C ASP A 390 -17.18 0.82 -0.36
N PHE A 391 -15.87 1.05 -0.17
CA PHE A 391 -15.29 1.24 1.14
C PHE A 391 -14.20 2.31 1.13
N PHE A 392 -13.97 2.91 2.28
CA PHE A 392 -12.98 3.95 2.46
C PHE A 392 -12.28 3.81 3.81
N LEU A 393 -10.97 3.93 3.81
CA LEU A 393 -10.12 3.98 5.00
C LEU A 393 -9.57 5.42 5.12
N PRO A 394 -10.17 6.29 5.95
CA PRO A 394 -9.71 7.66 6.09
C PRO A 394 -8.27 7.73 6.61
N MET A 395 -7.43 8.57 5.99
CA MET A 395 -6.04 8.72 6.45
C MET A 395 -5.94 9.30 7.86
N GLU A 396 -6.89 10.15 8.24
CA GLU A 396 -7.00 10.76 9.56
C GLU A 396 -7.13 9.74 10.68
N THR A 397 -7.61 8.55 10.33
CA THR A 397 -7.75 7.40 11.23
C THR A 397 -6.63 6.38 11.03
N LEU A 398 -5.42 6.86 10.75
CA LEU A 398 -4.20 6.07 10.56
C LEU A 398 -4.33 5.07 9.41
N SER A 399 -5.10 5.43 8.37
CA SER A 399 -5.28 4.70 7.11
C SER A 399 -5.92 3.31 7.19
N TYR A 400 -6.15 2.73 8.37
CA TYR A 400 -6.78 1.41 8.52
C TYR A 400 -7.48 1.17 9.86
N LYS A 401 -7.39 2.11 10.83
CA LYS A 401 -8.06 1.93 12.14
C LYS A 401 -9.57 2.15 12.07
N THR A 402 -10.05 2.89 11.07
CA THR A 402 -11.48 3.02 10.76
C THR A 402 -11.74 2.65 9.31
N ALA A 403 -12.78 1.89 9.07
CA ALA A 403 -13.33 1.65 7.73
C ALA A 403 -14.75 2.18 7.66
N ILE A 404 -15.09 2.83 6.55
CA ILE A 404 -16.44 3.26 6.23
C ILE A 404 -16.91 2.40 5.05
N LEU A 405 -18.01 1.67 5.21
CA LEU A 405 -18.55 0.75 4.21
C LEU A 405 -19.89 1.29 3.71
N ALA A 406 -20.01 1.49 2.41
CA ALA A 406 -21.30 1.72 1.75
C ALA A 406 -21.88 0.37 1.32
N ILE A 407 -23.09 0.02 1.77
CA ILE A 407 -23.72 -1.26 1.45
C ILE A 407 -25.07 -1.09 0.74
N ASP A 408 -25.41 -2.03 -0.12
CA ASP A 408 -26.76 -2.21 -0.64
C ASP A 408 -27.55 -3.11 0.31
N LYS A 409 -28.12 -2.49 1.33
CA LYS A 409 -28.82 -3.21 2.41
C LYS A 409 -30.10 -3.89 1.89
N ALA A 410 -30.20 -5.20 2.07
CA ALA A 410 -31.29 -6.02 1.53
C ALA A 410 -32.17 -6.68 2.61
N TYR A 411 -31.70 -6.79 3.86
CA TYR A 411 -32.41 -7.48 4.93
C TYR A 411 -31.96 -7.00 6.32
N PRO A 412 -32.75 -7.24 7.37
CA PRO A 412 -32.37 -6.91 8.74
C PRO A 412 -31.06 -7.59 9.17
N GLY A 413 -30.19 -6.85 9.87
CA GLY A 413 -28.89 -7.36 10.32
C GLY A 413 -27.80 -7.42 9.24
N HIS A 414 -28.09 -7.01 7.99
CA HIS A 414 -27.14 -7.05 6.88
C HIS A 414 -25.88 -6.21 7.16
N ALA A 415 -26.02 -5.06 7.81
CA ALA A 415 -24.88 -4.21 8.19
C ALA A 415 -23.90 -4.95 9.13
N ARG A 416 -24.38 -5.69 10.10
CA ARG A 416 -23.53 -6.49 11.01
C ARG A 416 -22.78 -7.58 10.25
N ARG A 417 -23.47 -8.28 9.31
CA ARG A 417 -22.84 -9.27 8.44
C ARG A 417 -21.74 -8.64 7.57
N ALA A 418 -21.99 -7.50 6.98
CA ALA A 418 -21.02 -6.79 6.16
C ALA A 418 -19.76 -6.40 6.96
N ALA A 419 -19.91 -5.90 8.18
CA ALA A 419 -18.78 -5.59 9.07
C ALA A 419 -17.94 -6.84 9.41
N LEU A 420 -18.58 -7.96 9.77
CA LEU A 420 -17.90 -9.23 10.08
C LEU A 420 -17.17 -9.77 8.85
N ALA A 421 -17.79 -9.69 7.67
CA ALA A 421 -17.18 -10.10 6.41
C ALA A 421 -15.97 -9.22 6.05
N PHE A 422 -16.05 -7.90 6.26
CA PHE A 422 -14.96 -6.98 6.03
C PHE A 422 -13.74 -7.32 6.91
N TRP A 423 -13.94 -7.50 8.21
CA TRP A 423 -12.84 -7.85 9.13
C TRP A 423 -12.14 -9.18 8.77
N SER A 424 -12.83 -10.07 8.09
CA SER A 424 -12.33 -11.39 7.69
C SER A 424 -11.80 -11.44 6.25
N ALA A 425 -12.07 -10.43 5.42
CA ALA A 425 -11.78 -10.48 3.98
C ALA A 425 -10.28 -10.48 3.67
N LEU A 426 -9.50 -9.68 4.38
CA LEU A 426 -8.05 -9.57 4.20
C LEU A 426 -7.34 -9.54 5.56
N PRO A 427 -6.12 -10.11 5.66
CA PRO A 427 -5.40 -10.19 6.94
C PRO A 427 -5.22 -8.85 7.67
N GLN A 428 -4.96 -7.74 6.94
CA GLN A 428 -4.79 -6.43 7.56
C GLN A 428 -6.08 -5.79 8.03
N PHE A 429 -7.25 -6.14 7.49
CA PHE A 429 -8.53 -5.64 8.00
C PHE A 429 -8.80 -6.17 9.41
N THR A 430 -8.05 -7.19 9.84
CA THR A 430 -7.98 -7.63 11.24
C THR A 430 -7.58 -6.50 12.19
N TYR A 431 -6.80 -5.52 11.74
CA TYR A 431 -6.35 -4.39 12.56
C TYR A 431 -7.28 -3.17 12.53
N THR A 432 -8.39 -3.23 11.78
CA THR A 432 -9.40 -2.17 11.75
C THR A 432 -10.20 -2.16 13.05
N LYS A 433 -10.16 -1.05 13.79
CA LYS A 433 -10.79 -0.87 15.10
C LYS A 433 -12.27 -0.56 14.98
N PHE A 434 -12.62 0.35 14.08
CA PHE A 434 -13.96 0.86 13.89
C PHE A 434 -14.45 0.56 12.47
N VAL A 435 -15.67 0.03 12.36
CA VAL A 435 -16.33 -0.14 11.06
C VAL A 435 -17.67 0.59 11.11
N ILE A 436 -17.81 1.62 10.29
CA ILE A 436 -19.01 2.41 10.13
C ILE A 436 -19.69 1.93 8.84
N ILE A 437 -20.94 1.52 8.92
CA ILE A 437 -21.71 1.01 7.81
C ILE A 437 -22.81 2.02 7.47
N VAL A 438 -22.85 2.46 6.21
CA VAL A 438 -23.84 3.42 5.71
C VAL A 438 -24.56 2.87 4.49
N ASP A 439 -25.65 3.51 4.09
CA ASP A 439 -26.38 3.18 2.86
C ASP A 439 -25.53 3.50 1.62
N LYS A 440 -25.78 2.81 0.52
CA LYS A 440 -25.02 2.88 -0.75
C LYS A 440 -24.97 4.26 -1.41
N ASP A 441 -25.93 5.12 -1.10
CA ASP A 441 -26.07 6.48 -1.62
C ASP A 441 -25.31 7.53 -0.78
N THR A 442 -24.80 7.14 0.39
CA THR A 442 -23.99 8.01 1.23
C THR A 442 -22.59 8.19 0.64
N ASN A 443 -22.14 9.44 0.42
CA ASN A 443 -20.77 9.71 0.02
C ASN A 443 -19.81 9.44 1.19
N ILE A 444 -19.18 8.25 1.19
CA ILE A 444 -18.28 7.82 2.27
C ILE A 444 -16.95 8.59 2.32
N ARG A 445 -16.65 9.42 1.32
CA ARG A 445 -15.45 10.29 1.29
C ARG A 445 -15.77 11.71 1.77
N ASP A 446 -17.03 12.04 1.99
CA ASP A 446 -17.44 13.27 2.67
C ASP A 446 -17.69 12.98 4.15
N PRO A 447 -16.80 13.42 5.06
CA PRO A 447 -16.97 13.19 6.49
C PRO A 447 -18.26 13.78 7.05
N ARG A 448 -18.81 14.85 6.42
CA ARG A 448 -20.08 15.48 6.82
C ARG A 448 -21.26 14.54 6.57
N ALA A 449 -21.28 13.87 5.40
CA ALA A 449 -22.31 12.90 5.06
C ALA A 449 -22.27 11.69 6.03
N VAL A 450 -21.07 11.22 6.38
CA VAL A 450 -20.88 10.10 7.32
C VAL A 450 -21.31 10.49 8.74
N VAL A 451 -20.89 11.66 9.23
CA VAL A 451 -21.28 12.16 10.56
C VAL A 451 -22.79 12.40 10.63
N TRP A 452 -23.40 12.95 9.57
CA TRP A 452 -24.84 13.09 9.48
C TRP A 452 -25.55 11.73 9.56
N ALA A 453 -25.09 10.72 8.81
CA ALA A 453 -25.67 9.37 8.85
C ALA A 453 -25.59 8.78 10.27
N ILE A 454 -24.46 8.92 10.95
CA ILE A 454 -24.32 8.47 12.35
C ILE A 454 -25.30 9.22 13.25
N ALA A 455 -25.32 10.55 13.20
CA ALA A 455 -26.13 11.36 14.11
C ALA A 455 -27.64 11.19 13.89
N SER A 456 -28.07 10.93 12.64
CA SER A 456 -29.50 10.84 12.30
C SER A 456 -30.09 9.44 12.29
N LYS A 457 -29.26 8.38 12.12
CA LYS A 457 -29.73 7.01 11.91
C LYS A 457 -29.34 6.02 13.01
N VAL A 458 -28.38 6.37 13.87
CA VAL A 458 -27.85 5.43 14.89
C VAL A 458 -28.54 5.64 16.24
N ASP A 459 -29.14 4.56 16.75
CA ASP A 459 -29.43 4.41 18.17
C ASP A 459 -28.26 3.64 18.79
N PRO A 460 -27.45 4.24 19.68
CA PRO A 460 -26.26 3.58 20.23
C PRO A 460 -26.54 2.25 20.93
N ALA A 461 -27.73 2.08 21.52
CA ALA A 461 -28.07 0.84 22.21
C ALA A 461 -28.39 -0.31 21.24
N ARG A 462 -28.93 -0.02 20.07
CA ARG A 462 -29.34 -1.02 19.06
C ARG A 462 -28.25 -1.26 18.01
N ASP A 463 -27.62 -0.16 17.53
CA ASP A 463 -26.86 -0.13 16.28
C ASP A 463 -25.35 -0.21 16.47
N VAL A 464 -24.88 -0.08 17.71
CA VAL A 464 -23.47 -0.29 18.06
C VAL A 464 -23.28 -1.71 18.59
N PHE A 465 -22.22 -2.36 18.11
CA PHE A 465 -21.83 -3.68 18.64
C PHE A 465 -20.32 -3.74 18.82
N ILE A 466 -19.88 -4.43 19.86
CA ILE A 466 -18.47 -4.57 20.23
C ILE A 466 -18.11 -6.06 20.21
N LEU A 467 -16.98 -6.38 19.60
CA LEU A 467 -16.34 -7.69 19.64
C LEU A 467 -15.10 -7.58 20.52
N PRO A 468 -15.11 -8.07 21.75
CA PRO A 468 -13.95 -8.07 22.63
C PRO A 468 -12.92 -9.12 22.19
N ASP A 469 -11.71 -9.03 22.75
CA ASP A 469 -10.66 -10.05 22.69
C ASP A 469 -10.32 -10.55 21.27
N THR A 470 -10.24 -9.62 20.33
CA THR A 470 -9.83 -9.91 18.95
C THR A 470 -8.35 -9.62 18.75
N PRO A 471 -7.65 -10.31 17.79
CA PRO A 471 -6.29 -9.97 17.43
C PRO A 471 -6.16 -8.51 17.01
N PHE A 472 -5.13 -7.84 17.50
CA PHE A 472 -4.95 -6.41 17.33
C PHE A 472 -3.49 -6.04 17.01
N ASP A 473 -3.27 -4.82 16.58
CA ASP A 473 -1.94 -4.26 16.36
C ASP A 473 -1.23 -4.08 17.70
N SER A 474 -0.08 -4.72 17.88
CA SER A 474 0.69 -4.64 19.13
C SER A 474 1.25 -3.25 19.42
N LEU A 475 1.29 -2.36 18.41
CA LEU A 475 1.69 -0.95 18.57
C LEU A 475 0.53 -0.06 19.01
N ASP A 476 -0.71 -0.56 19.03
CA ASP A 476 -1.87 0.19 19.50
C ASP A 476 -1.92 0.19 21.05
N PHE A 477 -1.30 1.20 21.64
CA PHE A 477 -1.24 1.36 23.11
C PHE A 477 -2.60 1.72 23.75
N ALA A 478 -3.63 2.06 22.95
CA ALA A 478 -5.00 2.27 23.46
C ALA A 478 -5.69 0.95 23.86
N THR A 479 -5.07 -0.20 23.58
CA THR A 479 -5.52 -1.49 24.09
C THR A 479 -4.80 -1.83 25.40
N GLU A 480 -5.53 -2.47 26.33
CA GLU A 480 -4.95 -2.86 27.62
C GLU A 480 -3.87 -3.94 27.49
N LYS A 481 -4.01 -4.83 26.49
CA LYS A 481 -3.08 -5.93 26.20
C LYS A 481 -2.48 -5.77 24.81
N ALA A 482 -1.17 -5.85 24.70
CA ALA A 482 -0.50 -5.81 23.41
C ALA A 482 -0.96 -6.96 22.50
N GLY A 483 -1.41 -6.62 21.31
CA GLY A 483 -1.88 -7.60 20.31
C GLY A 483 -3.29 -8.15 20.53
N LEU A 484 -4.01 -7.67 21.55
CA LEU A 484 -5.39 -8.08 21.84
C LEU A 484 -6.25 -6.85 22.16
N GLY A 485 -7.38 -6.69 21.47
CA GLY A 485 -8.25 -5.52 21.66
C GLY A 485 -9.67 -5.74 21.19
N GLY A 486 -10.51 -4.72 21.39
CA GLY A 486 -11.90 -4.71 20.97
C GLY A 486 -12.10 -4.08 19.59
N ARG A 487 -13.15 -4.50 18.90
CA ARG A 487 -13.63 -3.88 17.66
C ARG A 487 -15.03 -3.37 17.83
N MET A 488 -15.36 -2.28 17.15
CA MET A 488 -16.69 -1.68 17.19
C MET A 488 -17.26 -1.54 15.78
N GLY A 489 -18.47 -2.05 15.57
CA GLY A 489 -19.28 -1.78 14.39
C GLY A 489 -20.40 -0.79 14.72
N ILE A 490 -20.66 0.15 13.79
CA ILE A 490 -21.71 1.15 13.88
C ILE A 490 -22.60 1.02 12.65
N ASP A 491 -23.84 0.57 12.83
CA ASP A 491 -24.83 0.47 11.75
C ASP A 491 -25.56 1.81 11.58
N ALA A 492 -25.04 2.65 10.69
CA ALA A 492 -25.65 3.93 10.30
C ALA A 492 -26.48 3.82 9.00
N THR A 493 -27.01 2.63 8.69
CA THR A 493 -27.92 2.41 7.57
C THR A 493 -29.37 2.72 7.93
N THR A 494 -30.19 2.89 6.93
CA THR A 494 -31.65 2.90 7.06
C THR A 494 -32.15 1.62 7.71
N LYS A 495 -33.07 1.73 8.67
CA LYS A 495 -33.61 0.59 9.41
C LYS A 495 -34.87 0.04 8.74
N MET A 496 -35.02 -1.28 8.81
CA MET A 496 -36.19 -1.99 8.30
C MET A 496 -36.73 -2.97 9.36
N PRO A 497 -38.01 -3.34 9.34
CA PRO A 497 -38.54 -4.32 10.27
C PRO A 497 -37.77 -5.67 10.22
N PRO A 498 -37.45 -6.35 11.34
CA PRO A 498 -37.77 -5.97 12.72
C PRO A 498 -36.68 -5.17 13.46
N GLU A 499 -35.78 -4.49 12.75
CA GLU A 499 -34.72 -3.66 13.40
C GLU A 499 -35.33 -2.46 14.14
N THR A 500 -36.52 -2.01 13.74
CA THR A 500 -37.28 -0.97 14.41
C THR A 500 -38.76 -1.17 14.17
N ASP A 501 -39.57 -0.81 15.17
CA ASP A 501 -41.04 -0.78 15.08
C ASP A 501 -41.57 0.55 14.54
N ARG A 502 -40.71 1.57 14.42
CA ARG A 502 -41.08 2.87 13.86
C ARG A 502 -41.03 2.86 12.34
N ALA A 503 -41.96 3.54 11.71
CA ALA A 503 -41.83 3.89 10.30
C ALA A 503 -40.57 4.74 10.09
N TRP A 504 -39.72 4.33 9.15
CA TRP A 504 -38.51 5.06 8.82
C TRP A 504 -38.83 6.24 7.92
N ASN A 505 -38.40 7.43 8.32
CA ASN A 505 -38.67 8.66 7.56
C ASN A 505 -37.80 8.74 6.31
N THR A 506 -38.36 9.37 5.26
CA THR A 506 -37.61 9.70 4.03
C THR A 506 -36.72 10.93 4.29
N PRO A 507 -35.46 10.91 3.86
CA PRO A 507 -34.59 12.09 3.91
C PRO A 507 -35.19 13.24 3.09
N LEU A 508 -34.91 14.48 3.52
CA LEU A 508 -35.27 15.68 2.77
C LEU A 508 -34.29 15.83 1.59
N GLU A 509 -34.82 15.88 0.39
CA GLU A 509 -34.04 16.06 -0.82
C GLU A 509 -34.61 17.24 -1.63
N SER A 510 -33.73 17.93 -2.35
CA SER A 510 -34.19 18.94 -3.33
C SER A 510 -34.88 18.24 -4.49
N ASP A 511 -35.99 18.83 -4.97
CA ASP A 511 -36.62 18.35 -6.19
C ASP A 511 -35.64 18.43 -7.37
N PRO A 512 -35.36 17.30 -8.07
CA PRO A 512 -34.34 17.27 -9.12
C PRO A 512 -34.58 18.24 -10.28
N ASP A 513 -35.86 18.42 -10.67
CA ASP A 513 -36.24 19.34 -11.76
C ASP A 513 -36.03 20.78 -11.35
N THR A 514 -36.38 21.12 -10.11
CA THR A 514 -36.15 22.45 -9.53
C THR A 514 -34.66 22.74 -9.40
N ALA A 515 -33.85 21.75 -8.91
CA ALA A 515 -32.42 21.91 -8.80
C ALA A 515 -31.78 22.18 -10.17
N ALA A 516 -32.12 21.36 -11.18
CA ALA A 516 -31.62 21.52 -12.56
C ALA A 516 -32.09 22.86 -13.18
N MET A 517 -33.27 23.33 -12.85
CA MET A 517 -33.78 24.64 -13.31
C MET A 517 -32.96 25.77 -12.66
N VAL A 518 -32.70 25.70 -11.37
CA VAL A 518 -31.89 26.68 -10.63
C VAL A 518 -30.49 26.74 -11.20
N ASP A 519 -29.85 25.57 -11.46
CA ASP A 519 -28.51 25.49 -12.06
C ASP A 519 -28.45 26.23 -13.40
N ARG A 520 -29.42 25.97 -14.29
CA ARG A 520 -29.50 26.66 -15.60
C ARG A 520 -29.69 28.18 -15.48
N ARG A 521 -30.36 28.62 -14.44
CA ARG A 521 -30.70 30.03 -14.24
C ARG A 521 -29.76 30.76 -13.28
N TRP A 522 -28.69 30.11 -12.83
CA TRP A 522 -27.77 30.63 -11.79
C TRP A 522 -27.25 32.03 -12.12
N ALA A 523 -26.86 32.25 -13.37
CA ALA A 523 -26.43 33.59 -13.84
C ALA A 523 -27.55 34.62 -13.86
N GLU A 524 -28.81 34.21 -14.13
CA GLU A 524 -29.96 35.12 -14.12
C GLU A 524 -30.26 35.65 -12.73
N TYR A 525 -29.89 34.91 -11.67
CA TYR A 525 -30.02 35.34 -10.28
C TYR A 525 -28.91 36.30 -9.84
N GLY A 526 -27.98 36.68 -10.73
CA GLY A 526 -26.84 37.54 -10.40
C GLY A 526 -25.76 36.84 -9.58
N LEU A 527 -25.70 35.50 -9.61
CA LEU A 527 -24.82 34.69 -8.80
C LEU A 527 -23.70 34.00 -9.65
N ALA A 528 -23.45 34.49 -10.85
CA ALA A 528 -22.48 33.91 -11.79
C ALA A 528 -21.02 33.88 -11.27
N ASP A 529 -20.70 34.77 -10.34
CA ASP A 529 -19.41 34.86 -9.66
C ASP A 529 -19.23 33.86 -8.51
N LEU A 530 -20.30 33.16 -8.14
CA LEU A 530 -20.27 32.12 -7.10
C LEU A 530 -20.24 30.74 -7.74
N ASN A 531 -19.20 29.94 -7.40
CA ASN A 531 -19.08 28.59 -7.89
C ASN A 531 -20.16 27.66 -7.30
N LEU A 532 -20.98 27.06 -8.18
CA LEU A 532 -21.92 26.01 -7.81
C LEU A 532 -21.12 24.76 -7.38
N GLY A 533 -21.30 24.32 -6.15
CA GLY A 533 -20.65 23.11 -5.61
C GLY A 533 -19.45 23.38 -4.70
N GLU A 534 -18.93 24.57 -4.60
CA GLU A 534 -17.96 24.92 -3.55
C GLU A 534 -18.68 25.21 -2.23
N VAL A 535 -18.57 24.30 -1.30
CA VAL A 535 -19.04 24.53 0.08
C VAL A 535 -17.98 25.34 0.81
N ASN A 536 -18.33 26.50 1.32
CA ASN A 536 -17.42 27.30 2.13
C ASN A 536 -16.96 26.48 3.36
N PRO A 537 -15.66 26.12 3.48
CA PRO A 537 -15.17 25.32 4.59
C PRO A 537 -15.39 26.00 5.96
N ASN A 538 -15.46 27.32 6.00
CA ASN A 538 -15.68 28.08 7.23
C ASN A 538 -17.12 28.01 7.78
N LEU A 539 -18.12 27.55 6.98
CA LEU A 539 -19.49 27.35 7.44
C LEU A 539 -19.63 26.31 8.54
N PHE A 540 -18.68 25.42 8.70
CA PHE A 540 -18.75 24.30 9.64
C PHE A 540 -17.92 24.49 10.91
N GLY A 541 -17.34 25.69 11.12
CA GLY A 541 -16.54 25.98 12.31
C GLY A 541 -15.26 25.14 12.44
N TYR A 542 -14.89 24.38 11.41
CA TYR A 542 -13.63 23.66 11.34
C TYR A 542 -12.59 24.60 10.71
N ASP A 543 -11.81 25.26 11.56
CA ASP A 543 -10.60 25.97 11.11
C ASP A 543 -9.59 24.91 10.63
N MET A 544 -9.54 24.69 9.33
CA MET A 544 -8.58 23.77 8.70
C MET A 544 -7.21 24.45 8.54
N ARG A 545 -6.71 25.11 9.58
CA ARG A 545 -5.33 25.63 9.63
C ARG A 545 -4.32 24.55 9.95
#